data_e1e82018f3e539c466e853f1e17f4b46
#
_entry.id   e1e82018f3e539c466e853f1e17f4b46
#
_cell.length_a   1.000
_cell.length_b   1.000
_cell.length_c   1.000
_cell.angle_alpha   90.00
_cell.angle_beta   90.00
_cell.angle_gamma   90.00
#
_symmetry.space_group_name_H-M   'P 1'
#
loop_
_entity.id
_entity.type
_entity.pdbx_description
1 polymer ?
#
loop_
_entity_poly.entity_id
_entity_poly.type
_entity_poly.pdbx_seq_one_letter_code
_entity_poly.pdbx_strand_id
1 'polypeptide(L)'
;LLGEPIREEYEGHVDLCIDHHAGNRTFATYTYVDSTAAATTEIIYALITKLGAKITPEIAEAIYTGITTDTGCFKYTNATPRTYRIAACMMETGIDAAAINREMFDTKTRARLEMERRVLDSMKFYLDDRCAVVYIMREMIAESGACEDDLEGLAAIPRQIEGVLVGVTLREKKSGEYKVSLRTQEPVNAAQICALFDGGGH
;
A
#
# COMPACT_ATOMS: atom_id res chain seq x y z
N LEU A 1 8.65 -1.33 7.14
CA LEU A 1 9.15 -1.90 8.38
C LEU A 1 8.92 -3.41 8.36
N LEU A 2 9.94 -4.19 8.74
CA LEU A 2 9.87 -5.65 8.77
C LEU A 2 8.77 -6.09 9.75
N GLY A 3 7.96 -7.11 9.36
CA GLY A 3 6.97 -7.70 10.27
C GLY A 3 7.63 -8.33 11.50
N GLU A 4 6.85 -8.47 12.59
CA GLU A 4 7.37 -8.90 13.90
C GLU A 4 8.31 -10.13 13.88
N PRO A 5 8.02 -11.24 13.18
CA PRO A 5 8.94 -12.38 13.19
C PRO A 5 10.31 -12.06 12.60
N ILE A 6 10.36 -11.29 11.50
CA ILE A 6 11.62 -10.92 10.83
C ILE A 6 12.36 -9.86 11.66
N ARG A 7 11.63 -8.95 12.30
CA ARG A 7 12.20 -7.95 13.17
C ARG A 7 12.91 -8.58 14.36
N GLU A 8 12.29 -9.54 15.05
CA GLU A 8 12.89 -10.24 16.19
C GLU A 8 14.16 -10.99 15.79
N GLU A 9 14.18 -11.60 14.59
CA GLU A 9 15.32 -12.37 14.10
C GLU A 9 16.51 -11.48 13.68
N TYR A 10 16.24 -10.33 13.05
CA TYR A 10 17.28 -9.50 12.42
C TYR A 10 17.52 -8.15 13.11
N GLU A 11 16.83 -7.82 14.22
CA GLU A 11 17.05 -6.57 14.93
C GLU A 11 18.51 -6.44 15.39
N GLY A 12 19.18 -5.37 14.93
CA GLY A 12 20.61 -5.14 15.20
C GLY A 12 21.59 -5.90 14.28
N HIS A 13 21.10 -6.69 13.33
CA HIS A 13 21.92 -7.50 12.40
C HIS A 13 21.71 -7.14 10.93
N VAL A 14 21.19 -5.94 10.64
CA VAL A 14 20.98 -5.47 9.26
C VAL A 14 22.18 -4.63 8.82
N ASP A 15 22.91 -5.09 7.82
CA ASP A 15 24.08 -4.38 7.28
C ASP A 15 23.67 -3.22 6.39
N LEU A 16 22.73 -3.43 5.48
CA LEU A 16 22.31 -2.44 4.48
C LEU A 16 20.78 -2.33 4.40
N CYS A 17 20.30 -1.11 4.48
CA CYS A 17 18.91 -0.74 4.17
C CYS A 17 18.88 0.16 2.93
N ILE A 18 18.07 -0.23 1.94
CA ILE A 18 17.74 0.61 0.78
C ILE A 18 16.24 0.85 0.82
N ASP A 19 15.82 2.13 0.83
CA ASP A 19 14.41 2.50 1.00
C ASP A 19 14.07 3.79 0.25
N HIS A 20 12.78 4.01 0.01
CA HIS A 20 12.25 5.25 -0.56
C HIS A 20 11.35 6.03 0.42
N HIS A 21 11.07 5.50 1.61
CA HIS A 21 10.23 6.19 2.61
C HIS A 21 11.01 7.29 3.34
N ALA A 22 10.56 8.55 3.23
CA ALA A 22 11.17 9.69 3.90
C ALA A 22 11.21 9.56 5.44
N GLY A 23 10.27 8.79 6.02
CA GLY A 23 10.18 8.53 7.46
C GLY A 23 10.99 7.31 7.92
N ASN A 24 11.88 6.76 7.09
CA ASN A 24 12.73 5.63 7.47
C ASN A 24 13.57 5.99 8.69
N ARG A 25 13.53 5.12 9.71
CA ARG A 25 14.43 5.20 10.87
C ARG A 25 15.63 4.32 10.59
N THR A 26 16.82 4.88 10.76
CA THR A 26 18.09 4.17 10.59
C THR A 26 18.18 3.01 11.59
N PHE A 27 18.07 1.79 11.09
CA PHE A 27 18.20 0.54 11.88
C PHE A 27 19.30 -0.39 11.31
N ALA A 28 19.89 -0.01 10.18
CA ALA A 28 20.95 -0.75 9.51
C ALA A 28 22.30 -0.02 9.69
N THR A 29 23.41 -0.76 9.54
CA THR A 29 24.75 -0.20 9.54
C THR A 29 24.94 0.84 8.44
N TYR A 30 24.44 0.56 7.25
CA TYR A 30 24.41 1.47 6.12
C TYR A 30 22.96 1.67 5.68
N THR A 31 22.56 2.92 5.49
CA THR A 31 21.19 3.26 5.05
C THR A 31 21.25 4.20 3.86
N TYR A 32 20.58 3.83 2.77
CA TYR A 32 20.38 4.68 1.61
C TYR A 32 18.88 4.92 1.41
N VAL A 33 18.47 6.17 1.46
CA VAL A 33 17.06 6.58 1.27
C VAL A 33 16.99 7.58 0.12
N ASP A 34 16.18 7.27 -0.89
CA ASP A 34 15.80 8.23 -1.96
C ASP A 34 14.28 8.45 -1.91
N SER A 35 13.85 9.45 -1.15
CA SER A 35 12.43 9.79 -1.00
C SER A 35 11.80 10.42 -2.27
N THR A 36 12.59 10.65 -3.31
CA THR A 36 12.09 11.10 -4.63
C THR A 36 11.78 9.94 -5.56
N ALA A 37 12.22 8.73 -5.22
CA ALA A 37 11.88 7.53 -5.96
C ALA A 37 10.44 7.11 -5.67
N ALA A 38 9.69 6.74 -6.70
CA ALA A 38 8.31 6.29 -6.56
C ALA A 38 8.18 4.93 -5.86
N ALA A 39 9.23 4.11 -5.96
CA ALA A 39 9.34 2.78 -5.38
C ALA A 39 10.80 2.46 -5.07
N THR A 40 11.06 1.61 -4.09
CA THR A 40 12.42 1.10 -3.84
C THR A 40 13.01 0.40 -5.07
N THR A 41 12.18 -0.21 -5.90
CA THR A 41 12.63 -0.88 -7.14
C THR A 41 13.20 0.08 -8.18
N GLU A 42 12.86 1.37 -8.18
CA GLU A 42 13.56 2.39 -8.99
C GLU A 42 15.02 2.56 -8.55
N ILE A 43 15.27 2.50 -7.24
CA ILE A 43 16.62 2.58 -6.68
C ILE A 43 17.42 1.33 -7.06
N ILE A 44 16.79 0.16 -6.95
CA ILE A 44 17.40 -1.12 -7.34
C ILE A 44 17.72 -1.14 -8.84
N TYR A 45 16.82 -0.63 -9.70
CA TYR A 45 17.09 -0.46 -11.14
C TYR A 45 18.35 0.39 -11.38
N ALA A 46 18.44 1.54 -10.72
CA ALA A 46 19.59 2.43 -10.84
C ALA A 46 20.89 1.76 -10.37
N LEU A 47 20.84 0.97 -9.29
CA LEU A 47 21.96 0.21 -8.75
C LEU A 47 22.42 -0.87 -9.75
N ILE A 48 21.51 -1.70 -10.27
CA ILE A 48 21.81 -2.74 -11.27
C ILE A 48 22.47 -2.14 -12.49
N THR A 49 21.90 -1.03 -12.99
CA THR A 49 22.43 -0.31 -14.17
C THR A 49 23.85 0.22 -13.90
N LYS A 50 24.08 0.78 -12.71
CA LYS A 50 25.39 1.35 -12.32
C LYS A 50 26.46 0.28 -12.15
N LEU A 51 26.08 -0.92 -11.72
CA LEU A 51 26.94 -2.10 -11.62
C LEU A 51 27.24 -2.75 -12.99
N GLY A 52 26.59 -2.30 -14.07
CA GLY A 52 26.72 -2.88 -15.40
C GLY A 52 26.12 -4.30 -15.51
N ALA A 53 25.25 -4.68 -14.58
CA ALA A 53 24.60 -5.97 -14.61
C ALA A 53 23.43 -5.97 -15.62
N LYS A 54 23.23 -7.11 -16.27
CA LYS A 54 22.16 -7.27 -17.24
C LYS A 54 20.83 -7.45 -16.52
N ILE A 55 19.82 -6.69 -16.92
CA ILE A 55 18.43 -6.89 -16.49
C ILE A 55 17.84 -8.03 -17.33
N THR A 56 17.52 -9.14 -16.65
CA THR A 56 16.79 -10.26 -17.25
C THR A 56 15.29 -10.02 -17.20
N PRO A 57 14.44 -10.73 -17.96
CA PRO A 57 13.00 -10.61 -17.85
C PRO A 57 12.48 -10.81 -16.43
N GLU A 58 13.02 -11.74 -15.67
CA GLU A 58 12.61 -12.00 -14.26
C GLU A 58 12.93 -10.83 -13.34
N ILE A 59 14.09 -10.19 -13.52
CA ILE A 59 14.43 -8.96 -12.79
C ILE A 59 13.51 -7.81 -13.22
N ALA A 60 13.20 -7.72 -14.50
CA ALA A 60 12.32 -6.71 -15.04
C ALA A 60 10.89 -6.85 -14.52
N GLU A 61 10.36 -8.07 -14.42
CA GLU A 61 9.05 -8.36 -13.81
C GLU A 61 9.01 -7.89 -12.35
N ALA A 62 10.04 -8.20 -11.55
CA ALA A 62 10.11 -7.77 -10.16
C ALA A 62 10.18 -6.24 -10.01
N ILE A 63 10.99 -5.57 -10.85
CA ILE A 63 11.10 -4.09 -10.86
C ILE A 63 9.77 -3.47 -11.28
N TYR A 64 9.15 -3.96 -12.36
CA TYR A 64 7.88 -3.46 -12.87
C TYR A 64 6.75 -3.64 -11.84
N THR A 65 6.68 -4.82 -11.23
CA THR A 65 5.71 -5.10 -10.16
C THR A 65 5.85 -4.13 -9.00
N GLY A 66 7.07 -3.91 -8.48
CA GLY A 66 7.28 -2.95 -7.40
C GLY A 66 6.92 -1.51 -7.78
N ILE A 67 7.23 -1.07 -9.00
CA ILE A 67 6.82 0.23 -9.48
C ILE A 67 5.29 0.35 -9.53
N THR A 68 4.60 -0.63 -10.11
CA THR A 68 3.15 -0.57 -10.29
C THR A 68 2.41 -0.65 -8.97
N THR A 69 2.87 -1.46 -8.01
CA THR A 69 2.24 -1.57 -6.69
C THR A 69 2.39 -0.29 -5.89
N ASP A 70 3.59 0.31 -5.82
CA ASP A 70 3.85 1.53 -5.05
C ASP A 70 3.24 2.80 -5.66
N THR A 71 2.92 2.77 -6.97
CA THR A 71 2.27 3.87 -7.67
C THR A 71 0.77 3.66 -7.89
N GLY A 72 0.20 2.57 -7.38
CA GLY A 72 -1.19 2.21 -7.63
C GLY A 72 -1.49 2.10 -9.12
N CYS A 73 -0.65 1.40 -9.86
CA CYS A 73 -0.69 1.33 -11.33
C CYS A 73 -0.60 2.73 -11.97
N PHE A 74 0.39 3.52 -11.56
CA PHE A 74 0.70 4.88 -12.04
C PHE A 74 -0.39 5.93 -11.76
N LYS A 75 -1.31 5.68 -10.82
CA LYS A 75 -2.41 6.59 -10.48
C LYS A 75 -2.04 7.60 -9.39
N TYR A 76 -1.01 7.29 -8.57
CA TYR A 76 -0.65 8.14 -7.45
C TYR A 76 0.30 9.27 -7.87
N THR A 77 0.35 10.31 -7.06
CA THR A 77 1.14 11.52 -7.32
C THR A 77 2.65 11.30 -7.27
N ASN A 78 3.12 10.19 -6.70
CA ASN A 78 4.53 9.81 -6.68
C ASN A 78 5.03 9.26 -8.04
N ALA A 79 4.14 8.89 -8.98
CA ALA A 79 4.53 8.47 -10.33
C ALA A 79 5.13 9.67 -11.10
N THR A 80 6.42 9.56 -11.46
CA THR A 80 7.20 10.62 -12.11
C THR A 80 7.57 10.23 -13.54
N PRO A 81 8.08 11.16 -14.38
CA PRO A 81 8.64 10.81 -15.68
C PRO A 81 9.79 9.77 -15.61
N ARG A 82 10.54 9.73 -14.49
CA ARG A 82 11.54 8.69 -14.23
C ARG A 82 10.88 7.33 -14.11
N THR A 83 9.81 7.23 -13.33
CA THR A 83 9.00 6.02 -13.12
C THR A 83 8.54 5.42 -14.44
N TYR A 84 7.96 6.25 -15.32
CA TYR A 84 7.48 5.82 -16.64
C TYR A 84 8.61 5.34 -17.56
N ARG A 85 9.78 6.02 -17.54
CA ARG A 85 10.94 5.58 -18.34
C ARG A 85 11.46 4.22 -17.88
N ILE A 86 11.56 4.00 -16.58
CA ILE A 86 12.01 2.71 -16.04
C ILE A 86 11.00 1.62 -16.40
N ALA A 87 9.71 1.87 -16.23
CA ALA A 87 8.66 0.92 -16.63
C ALA A 87 8.74 0.57 -18.12
N ALA A 88 8.95 1.56 -19.00
CA ALA A 88 9.13 1.32 -20.43
C ALA A 88 10.35 0.43 -20.70
N CYS A 89 11.50 0.69 -20.06
CA CYS A 89 12.69 -0.16 -20.19
C CYS A 89 12.42 -1.61 -19.71
N MET A 90 11.61 -1.79 -18.67
CA MET A 90 11.23 -3.14 -18.23
C MET A 90 10.38 -3.84 -19.29
N MET A 91 9.42 -3.15 -19.88
CA MET A 91 8.58 -3.70 -20.94
C MET A 91 9.38 -4.08 -22.22
N GLU A 92 10.45 -3.35 -22.51
CA GLU A 92 11.36 -3.66 -23.63
C GLU A 92 12.06 -5.03 -23.48
N THR A 93 12.12 -5.58 -22.26
CA THR A 93 12.66 -6.94 -22.04
C THR A 93 11.70 -8.05 -22.45
N GLY A 94 10.46 -7.71 -22.78
CA GLY A 94 9.43 -8.66 -23.23
C GLY A 94 8.55 -9.23 -22.11
N ILE A 95 8.53 -8.60 -20.91
CA ILE A 95 7.60 -9.00 -19.84
C ILE A 95 6.15 -8.80 -20.24
N ASP A 96 5.25 -9.61 -19.70
CA ASP A 96 3.80 -9.41 -19.85
C ASP A 96 3.26 -8.42 -18.80
N ALA A 97 3.49 -7.13 -19.05
CA ALA A 97 3.03 -6.05 -18.18
C ALA A 97 1.49 -6.07 -17.97
N ALA A 98 0.73 -6.52 -18.97
CA ALA A 98 -0.72 -6.61 -18.88
C ALA A 98 -1.15 -7.72 -17.91
N ALA A 99 -0.48 -8.89 -17.97
CA ALA A 99 -0.73 -9.97 -17.02
C ALA A 99 -0.39 -9.54 -15.58
N ILE A 100 0.76 -8.89 -15.36
CA ILE A 100 1.17 -8.38 -14.05
C ILE A 100 0.11 -7.41 -13.51
N ASN A 101 -0.31 -6.42 -14.29
CA ASN A 101 -1.29 -5.44 -13.84
C ASN A 101 -2.64 -6.08 -13.54
N ARG A 102 -3.10 -7.01 -14.37
CA ARG A 102 -4.35 -7.74 -14.12
C ARG A 102 -4.29 -8.54 -12.82
N GLU A 103 -3.19 -9.23 -12.56
CA GLU A 103 -3.02 -10.01 -11.34
C GLU A 103 -2.97 -9.12 -10.09
N MET A 104 -2.23 -8.03 -10.14
CA MET A 104 -2.04 -7.14 -9.00
C MET A 104 -3.26 -6.27 -8.68
N PHE A 105 -4.04 -5.86 -9.69
CA PHE A 105 -5.06 -4.82 -9.49
C PHE A 105 -6.48 -5.22 -9.88
N ASP A 106 -6.66 -6.16 -10.82
CA ASP A 106 -7.98 -6.47 -11.37
C ASP A 106 -8.52 -7.82 -10.89
N THR A 107 -7.62 -8.75 -10.54
CA THR A 107 -8.03 -10.08 -10.06
C THR A 107 -8.37 -10.04 -8.57
N LYS A 108 -9.57 -10.49 -8.22
CA LYS A 108 -10.03 -10.59 -6.84
C LYS A 108 -10.54 -11.99 -6.54
N THR A 109 -10.28 -12.47 -5.33
CA THR A 109 -10.89 -13.70 -4.85
C THR A 109 -12.40 -13.51 -4.64
N ARG A 110 -13.16 -14.62 -4.62
CA ARG A 110 -14.59 -14.54 -4.26
C ARG A 110 -14.79 -14.07 -2.83
N ALA A 111 -13.90 -14.47 -1.92
CA ALA A 111 -13.91 -14.03 -0.52
C ALA A 111 -13.70 -12.52 -0.41
N ARG A 112 -12.76 -11.97 -1.19
CA ARG A 112 -12.54 -10.52 -1.29
C ARG A 112 -13.78 -9.78 -1.78
N LEU A 113 -14.43 -10.24 -2.85
CA LEU A 113 -15.65 -9.61 -3.37
C LEU A 113 -16.79 -9.65 -2.36
N GLU A 114 -16.95 -10.76 -1.64
CA GLU A 114 -17.95 -10.86 -0.58
C GLU A 114 -17.63 -9.91 0.59
N MET A 115 -16.36 -9.74 0.95
CA MET A 115 -15.96 -8.74 1.96
C MET A 115 -16.24 -7.31 1.49
N GLU A 116 -15.92 -6.96 0.25
CA GLU A 116 -16.24 -5.63 -0.31
C GLU A 116 -17.75 -5.35 -0.23
N ARG A 117 -18.58 -6.32 -0.61
CA ARG A 117 -20.05 -6.21 -0.51
C ARG A 117 -20.48 -5.91 0.93
N ARG A 118 -19.98 -6.68 1.91
CA ARG A 118 -20.33 -6.51 3.33
C ARG A 118 -19.84 -5.17 3.89
N VAL A 119 -18.65 -4.74 3.50
CA VAL A 119 -18.10 -3.44 3.89
C VAL A 119 -18.97 -2.31 3.33
N LEU A 120 -19.41 -2.40 2.06
CA LEU A 120 -20.32 -1.44 1.46
C LEU A 120 -21.69 -1.43 2.15
N ASP A 121 -22.25 -2.60 2.48
CA ASP A 121 -23.52 -2.72 3.19
C ASP A 121 -23.47 -2.11 4.61
N SER A 122 -22.28 -2.09 5.25
CA SER A 122 -22.07 -1.50 6.56
C SER A 122 -21.94 0.02 6.57
N MET A 123 -21.87 0.63 5.39
CA MET A 123 -21.52 2.05 5.24
C MET A 123 -22.58 2.98 5.83
N LYS A 124 -22.09 3.96 6.59
CA LYS A 124 -22.92 5.04 7.15
C LYS A 124 -22.29 6.39 6.83
N PHE A 125 -23.15 7.35 6.53
CA PHE A 125 -22.75 8.73 6.21
C PHE A 125 -23.06 9.67 7.37
N TYR A 126 -22.20 10.67 7.54
CA TYR A 126 -22.27 11.70 8.58
C TYR A 126 -21.80 13.05 8.03
N LEU A 127 -22.11 14.13 8.72
CA LEU A 127 -21.66 15.50 8.40
C LEU A 127 -22.06 15.93 6.98
N ASP A 128 -23.34 15.82 6.65
CA ASP A 128 -23.88 16.10 5.32
C ASP A 128 -23.13 15.31 4.23
N ASP A 129 -22.99 14.01 4.44
CA ASP A 129 -22.33 13.03 3.57
C ASP A 129 -20.84 13.25 3.31
N ARG A 130 -20.22 14.19 4.05
CA ARG A 130 -18.77 14.45 3.95
C ARG A 130 -17.90 13.46 4.73
N CYS A 131 -18.49 12.65 5.59
CA CYS A 131 -17.79 11.60 6.33
C CYS A 131 -18.49 10.26 6.09
N ALA A 132 -17.75 9.25 5.60
CA ALA A 132 -18.23 7.90 5.44
C ALA A 132 -17.51 6.95 6.38
N VAL A 133 -18.27 6.11 7.10
CA VAL A 133 -17.75 5.15 8.07
C VAL A 133 -18.13 3.75 7.62
N VAL A 134 -17.17 2.82 7.58
CA VAL A 134 -17.40 1.40 7.30
C VAL A 134 -16.82 0.53 8.41
N TYR A 135 -17.35 -0.69 8.48
CA TYR A 135 -16.97 -1.67 9.48
C TYR A 135 -16.40 -2.92 8.83
N ILE A 136 -15.34 -3.47 9.43
CA ILE A 136 -14.76 -4.78 9.13
C ILE A 136 -14.83 -5.60 10.41
N MET A 137 -15.93 -6.34 10.55
CA MET A 137 -16.18 -7.17 11.74
C MET A 137 -15.60 -8.57 11.55
N ARG A 138 -15.20 -9.21 12.64
CA ARG A 138 -14.66 -10.57 12.61
C ARG A 138 -15.67 -11.59 12.05
N GLU A 139 -16.95 -11.38 12.33
CA GLU A 139 -18.03 -12.20 11.80
C GLU A 139 -18.06 -12.13 10.25
N MET A 140 -17.93 -10.91 9.68
CA MET A 140 -17.87 -10.72 8.21
C MET A 140 -16.70 -11.48 7.59
N ILE A 141 -15.52 -11.47 8.26
CA ILE A 141 -14.33 -12.19 7.81
C ILE A 141 -14.57 -13.71 7.86
N ALA A 142 -15.12 -14.20 8.97
CA ALA A 142 -15.39 -15.63 9.14
C ALA A 142 -16.43 -16.16 8.13
N GLU A 143 -17.50 -15.40 7.88
CA GLU A 143 -18.57 -15.81 6.96
C GLU A 143 -18.18 -15.69 5.48
N SER A 144 -17.30 -14.74 5.12
CA SER A 144 -16.79 -14.60 3.75
C SER A 144 -15.71 -15.62 3.42
N GLY A 145 -15.06 -16.22 4.43
CA GLY A 145 -13.88 -17.05 4.27
C GLY A 145 -12.62 -16.26 3.87
N ALA A 146 -12.63 -14.94 4.07
CA ALA A 146 -11.51 -14.06 3.69
C ALA A 146 -10.28 -14.26 4.59
N CYS A 147 -9.10 -14.20 3.98
CA CYS A 147 -7.82 -14.13 4.69
C CYS A 147 -7.35 -12.67 4.85
N GLU A 148 -6.19 -12.46 5.49
CA GLU A 148 -5.65 -11.10 5.71
C GLU A 148 -5.39 -10.36 4.40
N ASP A 149 -4.92 -11.04 3.37
CA ASP A 149 -4.64 -10.45 2.04
C ASP A 149 -5.93 -9.95 1.37
N ASP A 150 -7.05 -10.64 1.60
CA ASP A 150 -8.36 -10.22 1.10
C ASP A 150 -8.87 -8.92 1.76
N LEU A 151 -8.31 -8.51 2.88
CA LEU A 151 -8.70 -7.30 3.60
C LEU A 151 -7.89 -6.08 3.19
N GLU A 152 -6.82 -6.28 2.44
CA GLU A 152 -5.95 -5.19 2.01
C GLU A 152 -6.71 -4.20 1.12
N GLY A 153 -6.52 -2.91 1.34
CA GLY A 153 -7.17 -1.84 0.58
C GLY A 153 -8.64 -1.58 0.92
N LEU A 154 -9.35 -2.45 1.67
CA LEU A 154 -10.75 -2.20 2.06
C LEU A 154 -10.92 -0.89 2.84
N ALA A 155 -9.91 -0.50 3.61
CA ALA A 155 -9.90 0.76 4.35
C ALA A 155 -9.93 2.02 3.46
N ALA A 156 -9.68 1.88 2.16
CA ALA A 156 -9.71 2.99 1.22
C ALA A 156 -11.09 3.21 0.59
N ILE A 157 -12.01 2.25 0.70
CA ILE A 157 -13.34 2.30 0.06
C ILE A 157 -14.10 3.59 0.40
N PRO A 158 -14.25 4.02 1.67
CA PRO A 158 -15.03 5.22 1.99
C PRO A 158 -14.50 6.49 1.31
N ARG A 159 -13.17 6.60 1.14
CA ARG A 159 -12.55 7.77 0.50
C ARG A 159 -12.79 7.85 -1.01
N GLN A 160 -13.21 6.75 -1.65
CA GLN A 160 -13.42 6.70 -3.10
C GLN A 160 -14.78 7.30 -3.52
N ILE A 161 -15.61 7.69 -2.55
CA ILE A 161 -16.95 8.22 -2.80
C ILE A 161 -16.85 9.73 -3.05
N GLU A 162 -17.51 10.19 -4.10
CA GLU A 162 -17.59 11.61 -4.43
C GLU A 162 -18.18 12.42 -3.27
N GLY A 163 -17.55 13.56 -2.94
CA GLY A 163 -17.97 14.44 -1.84
C GLY A 163 -17.51 14.01 -0.45
N VAL A 164 -17.03 12.81 -0.26
CA VAL A 164 -16.49 12.34 1.03
C VAL A 164 -15.10 12.91 1.26
N LEU A 165 -14.95 13.71 2.31
CA LEU A 165 -13.67 14.28 2.74
C LEU A 165 -12.95 13.39 3.76
N VAL A 166 -13.71 12.60 4.54
CA VAL A 166 -13.18 11.74 5.61
C VAL A 166 -13.76 10.34 5.48
N GLY A 167 -12.90 9.37 5.19
CA GLY A 167 -13.23 7.96 5.22
C GLY A 167 -12.70 7.31 6.50
N VAL A 168 -13.57 6.68 7.27
CA VAL A 168 -13.23 5.98 8.51
C VAL A 168 -13.51 4.49 8.35
N THR A 169 -12.54 3.66 8.68
CA THR A 169 -12.72 2.21 8.75
C THR A 169 -12.45 1.72 10.16
N LEU A 170 -13.44 1.05 10.73
CA LEU A 170 -13.37 0.41 12.04
C LEU A 170 -13.20 -1.09 11.85
N ARG A 171 -11.99 -1.60 12.14
CA ARG A 171 -11.70 -3.03 12.04
C ARG A 171 -11.62 -3.65 13.43
N GLU A 172 -12.46 -4.66 13.69
CA GLU A 172 -12.44 -5.44 14.91
C GLU A 172 -11.22 -6.38 14.95
N LYS A 173 -10.45 -6.32 16.07
CA LYS A 173 -9.32 -7.20 16.33
C LYS A 173 -9.75 -8.45 17.11
N LYS A 174 -8.86 -9.45 17.18
CA LYS A 174 -9.06 -10.65 18.01
C LYS A 174 -9.19 -10.36 19.51
N SER A 175 -8.63 -9.24 19.98
CA SER A 175 -8.73 -8.75 21.36
C SER A 175 -10.09 -8.14 21.72
N GLY A 176 -10.99 -7.95 20.74
CA GLY A 176 -12.23 -7.17 20.91
C GLY A 176 -12.05 -5.65 20.78
N GLU A 177 -10.81 -5.19 20.58
CA GLU A 177 -10.50 -3.80 20.28
C GLU A 177 -10.77 -3.48 18.81
N TYR A 178 -10.86 -2.18 18.49
CA TYR A 178 -11.00 -1.70 17.12
C TYR A 178 -9.74 -0.99 16.65
N LYS A 179 -9.23 -1.38 15.49
CA LYS A 179 -8.27 -0.57 14.73
C LYS A 179 -9.06 0.44 13.93
N VAL A 180 -8.83 1.72 14.19
CA VAL A 180 -9.40 2.84 13.42
C VAL A 180 -8.41 3.24 12.34
N SER A 181 -8.86 3.23 11.09
CA SER A 181 -8.09 3.74 9.95
C SER A 181 -8.80 4.96 9.39
N LEU A 182 -8.09 6.08 9.32
CA LEU A 182 -8.57 7.34 8.79
C LEU A 182 -7.91 7.61 7.44
N ARG A 183 -8.72 7.99 6.45
CA ARG A 183 -8.27 8.44 5.13
C ARG A 183 -9.00 9.73 4.81
N THR A 184 -8.26 10.77 4.43
CA THR A 184 -8.84 12.08 4.17
C THR A 184 -8.47 12.61 2.78
N GLN A 185 -9.26 13.60 2.34
CA GLN A 185 -8.95 14.46 1.20
C GLN A 185 -8.74 15.88 1.70
N GLU A 186 -7.99 16.68 0.96
CA GLU A 186 -7.84 18.11 1.30
C GLU A 186 -9.21 18.81 1.38
N PRO A 187 -9.39 19.75 2.34
CA PRO A 187 -8.38 20.30 3.23
C PRO A 187 -8.20 19.57 4.59
N VAL A 188 -8.73 18.36 4.74
CA VAL A 188 -8.74 17.64 6.03
C VAL A 188 -7.44 16.87 6.23
N ASN A 189 -6.77 17.08 7.38
CA ASN A 189 -5.53 16.39 7.72
C ASN A 189 -5.79 15.23 8.70
N ALA A 190 -5.63 13.99 8.21
CA ALA A 190 -5.84 12.78 8.98
C ALA A 190 -4.90 12.67 10.20
N ALA A 191 -3.63 13.07 10.06
CA ALA A 191 -2.65 12.98 11.14
C ALA A 191 -3.02 13.89 12.31
N GLN A 192 -3.53 15.10 12.04
CA GLN A 192 -4.00 16.01 13.10
C GLN A 192 -5.21 15.43 13.85
N ILE A 193 -6.14 14.79 13.15
CA ILE A 193 -7.30 14.14 13.78
C ILE A 193 -6.84 12.95 14.62
N CYS A 194 -5.99 12.08 14.08
CA CYS A 194 -5.48 10.92 14.82
C CYS A 194 -4.71 11.32 16.08
N ALA A 195 -3.94 12.43 16.05
CA ALA A 195 -3.19 12.92 17.19
C ALA A 195 -4.10 13.31 18.39
N LEU A 196 -5.36 13.68 18.16
CA LEU A 196 -6.33 13.98 19.22
C LEU A 196 -6.74 12.72 20.01
N PHE A 197 -6.43 11.53 19.48
CA PHE A 197 -6.77 10.23 20.07
C PHE A 197 -5.52 9.36 20.31
N ASP A 198 -4.37 9.99 20.54
CA ASP A 198 -3.07 9.31 20.71
C ASP A 198 -2.69 8.39 19.54
N GLY A 199 -3.31 8.60 18.37
CA GLY A 199 -3.01 7.92 17.13
C GLY A 199 -1.96 8.67 16.32
N GLY A 200 -1.51 8.03 15.22
CA GLY A 200 -0.54 8.61 14.31
C GLY A 200 -0.68 8.04 12.90
N GLY A 201 0.04 8.64 11.98
CA GLY A 201 0.06 8.26 10.57
C GLY A 201 0.55 9.42 9.71
N HIS A 202 0.64 9.22 8.40
CA HIS A 202 1.03 10.22 7.40
C HIS A 202 0.02 10.19 6.24
#